data_f94f3136c0d963b176f246c82692e644
#
_entry.id   f94f3136c0d963b176f246c82692e644
#
_cell.length_a   1.000
_cell.length_b   1.000
_cell.length_c   1.000
_cell.angle_alpha   90.00
_cell.angle_beta   90.00
_cell.angle_gamma   90.00
#
_symmetry.space_group_name_H-M   'P 1'
#
loop_
_entity.id
_entity.type
_entity.pdbx_description
1 polymer ?
#
loop_
_entity_poly.entity_id
_entity_poly.type
_entity_poly.pdbx_seq_one_letter_code
_entity_poly.pdbx_strand_id
1 'polypeptide(L)'
;VKGRSVRTVNNYMRTMSGMFNFAADSGYVKANPFNGISLLKRARTEPDPLTREEFIRMINACTHQQLKNMWSLAVYTGVRHGELVALAWEDIDLKAGTMIIRRNHTLTKEFTLPKTDAGTDRIINLIQPAIDVLKRQAELTRLGKQYQVEVKLREYGRTDVHPCTFVFNPQIAARNGRAGHHYAVGSINQSWEAAMRRAGIRYRKAYQSRHTYACWSLAAGANPNFIAKQMGHTDAQMVYRVYGSWMAENNQDQVLI
;
A
#
# COMPACT_ATOMS: atom_id res chain seq x y z
N VAL A 1 20.71 14.88 18.29
CA VAL A 1 19.75 13.84 17.91
C VAL A 1 18.51 13.83 18.83
N LYS A 2 18.46 14.76 19.80
CA LYS A 2 17.37 14.90 20.77
C LYS A 2 16.02 15.07 20.04
N GLY A 3 15.02 14.25 20.33
CA GLY A 3 13.69 14.32 19.72
C GLY A 3 13.50 13.60 18.38
N ARG A 4 14.50 12.88 17.86
CA ARG A 4 14.36 12.07 16.62
C ARG A 4 14.05 10.62 16.94
N SER A 5 13.24 9.98 16.07
CA SER A 5 12.95 8.55 16.22
C SER A 5 14.20 7.69 15.98
N VAL A 6 14.28 6.53 16.65
CA VAL A 6 15.32 5.51 16.41
C VAL A 6 15.49 5.20 14.92
N ARG A 7 14.36 5.12 14.19
CA ARG A 7 14.37 4.89 12.73
C ARG A 7 15.11 6.01 11.99
N THR A 8 14.83 7.27 12.32
CA THR A 8 15.45 8.44 11.70
C THR A 8 16.94 8.46 11.97
N VAL A 9 17.35 8.22 13.21
CA VAL A 9 18.76 8.16 13.60
C VAL A 9 19.48 7.05 12.83
N ASN A 10 18.92 5.83 12.81
CA ASN A 10 19.52 4.72 12.10
C ASN A 10 19.61 4.97 10.58
N ASN A 11 18.65 5.68 10.00
CA ASN A 11 18.74 6.04 8.58
C ASN A 11 19.89 7.02 8.33
N TYR A 12 20.05 8.06 9.16
CA TYR A 12 21.20 8.96 9.05
C TYR A 12 22.52 8.20 9.19
N MET A 13 22.64 7.32 10.18
CA MET A 13 23.81 6.49 10.40
C MET A 13 24.16 5.66 9.15
N ARG A 14 23.16 4.99 8.54
CA ARG A 14 23.38 4.21 7.31
C ARG A 14 23.81 5.07 6.12
N THR A 15 23.15 6.22 5.92
CA THR A 15 23.49 7.13 4.81
C THR A 15 24.91 7.66 4.96
N MET A 16 25.29 8.11 6.16
CA MET A 16 26.65 8.59 6.42
C MET A 16 27.68 7.47 6.30
N SER A 17 27.41 6.29 6.85
CA SER A 17 28.31 5.14 6.70
C SER A 17 28.51 4.75 5.24
N GLY A 18 27.43 4.76 4.42
CA GLY A 18 27.53 4.51 2.97
C GLY A 18 28.41 5.55 2.25
N MET A 19 28.27 6.83 2.60
CA MET A 19 29.10 7.91 2.06
C MET A 19 30.58 7.71 2.43
N PHE A 20 30.86 7.38 3.69
CA PHE A 20 32.26 7.15 4.14
C PHE A 20 32.87 5.85 3.60
N ASN A 21 32.06 4.81 3.30
CA ASN A 21 32.55 3.65 2.56
C ASN A 21 33.02 4.06 1.17
N PHE A 22 32.18 4.81 0.41
CA PHE A 22 32.58 5.33 -0.89
C PHE A 22 33.87 6.19 -0.80
N ALA A 23 33.96 7.06 0.21
CA ALA A 23 35.16 7.90 0.40
C ALA A 23 36.42 7.08 0.73
N ALA A 24 36.29 5.99 1.50
CA ALA A 24 37.40 5.08 1.80
C ALA A 24 37.81 4.27 0.56
N ASP A 25 36.83 3.71 -0.17
CA ASP A 25 37.07 2.94 -1.39
C ASP A 25 37.72 3.80 -2.50
N SER A 26 37.41 5.10 -2.50
CA SER A 26 37.96 6.09 -3.43
C SER A 26 39.28 6.73 -2.94
N GLY A 27 39.80 6.34 -1.79
CA GLY A 27 41.06 6.84 -1.23
C GLY A 27 41.02 8.24 -0.59
N TYR A 28 39.84 8.85 -0.44
CA TYR A 28 39.66 10.15 0.21
C TYR A 28 39.87 10.12 1.73
N VAL A 29 39.57 8.98 2.36
CA VAL A 29 39.79 8.75 3.79
C VAL A 29 40.43 7.37 3.99
N LYS A 30 41.20 7.18 5.08
CA LYS A 30 41.88 5.90 5.35
C LYS A 30 40.92 4.77 5.71
N ALA A 31 39.81 5.08 6.37
CA ALA A 31 38.82 4.10 6.78
C ALA A 31 37.48 4.81 7.07
N ASN A 32 36.39 4.04 7.05
CA ASN A 32 35.08 4.55 7.43
C ASN A 32 35.01 4.76 8.97
N PRO A 33 34.80 5.99 9.49
CA PRO A 33 34.74 6.28 10.92
C PRO A 33 33.49 5.68 11.59
N PHE A 34 32.52 5.16 10.81
CA PHE A 34 31.33 4.48 11.34
C PHE A 34 31.53 2.98 11.53
N ASN A 35 32.71 2.43 11.16
CA ASN A 35 33.01 1.04 11.41
C ASN A 35 32.98 0.74 12.91
N GLY A 36 32.31 -0.35 13.28
CA GLY A 36 32.11 -0.75 14.68
C GLY A 36 30.98 -0.02 15.41
N ILE A 37 30.33 0.99 14.81
CA ILE A 37 29.19 1.64 15.44
C ILE A 37 27.90 0.84 15.18
N SER A 38 27.31 0.31 16.24
CA SER A 38 26.05 -0.43 16.16
C SER A 38 24.85 0.49 16.00
N LEU A 39 23.90 0.08 15.18
CA LEU A 39 22.63 0.76 15.06
C LEU A 39 21.80 0.62 16.35
N LEU A 40 21.01 1.62 16.66
CA LEU A 40 20.11 1.60 17.81
C LEU A 40 19.08 0.47 17.68
N LYS A 41 18.87 -0.28 18.74
CA LYS A 41 17.83 -1.33 18.79
C LYS A 41 16.45 -0.70 18.56
N ARG A 42 15.64 -1.34 17.73
CA ARG A 42 14.29 -0.90 17.39
C ARG A 42 13.28 -1.88 17.92
N ALA A 43 12.28 -1.38 18.62
CA ALA A 43 11.12 -2.19 18.97
C ALA A 43 10.41 -2.70 17.69
N ARG A 44 10.02 -3.96 17.71
CA ARG A 44 9.20 -4.54 16.64
C ARG A 44 7.82 -3.85 16.65
N THR A 45 7.40 -3.35 15.51
CA THR A 45 6.04 -2.82 15.35
C THR A 45 5.16 -3.97 14.87
N GLU A 46 4.20 -4.34 15.66
CA GLU A 46 3.20 -5.34 15.28
C GLU A 46 2.10 -4.72 14.41
N PRO A 47 1.49 -5.52 13.52
CA PRO A 47 0.28 -5.12 12.83
C PRO A 47 -0.83 -4.78 13.82
N ASP A 48 -1.63 -3.78 13.49
CA ASP A 48 -2.78 -3.33 14.26
C ASP A 48 -4.00 -3.24 13.32
N PRO A 49 -4.53 -4.40 12.87
CA PRO A 49 -5.61 -4.45 11.89
C PRO A 49 -6.92 -3.91 12.47
N LEU A 50 -7.82 -3.53 11.58
CA LEU A 50 -9.21 -3.24 11.96
C LEU A 50 -9.95 -4.53 12.29
N THR A 51 -10.85 -4.49 13.28
CA THR A 51 -11.88 -5.51 13.41
C THR A 51 -12.93 -5.34 12.30
N ARG A 52 -13.80 -6.35 12.13
CA ARG A 52 -14.89 -6.28 11.14
C ARG A 52 -15.85 -5.14 11.45
N GLU A 53 -16.19 -4.95 12.71
CA GLU A 53 -17.08 -3.90 13.21
C GLU A 53 -16.46 -2.51 13.03
N GLU A 54 -15.18 -2.36 13.34
CA GLU A 54 -14.44 -1.10 13.12
C GLU A 54 -14.41 -0.73 11.64
N PHE A 55 -14.14 -1.71 10.78
CA PHE A 55 -14.15 -1.50 9.33
C PHE A 55 -15.51 -1.02 8.83
N ILE A 56 -16.61 -1.68 9.21
CA ILE A 56 -17.98 -1.30 8.83
C ILE A 56 -18.28 0.14 9.30
N ARG A 57 -17.97 0.45 10.56
CA ARG A 57 -18.17 1.81 11.11
C ARG A 57 -17.37 2.86 10.34
N MET A 58 -16.11 2.56 10.02
CA MET A 58 -15.23 3.48 9.28
C MET A 58 -15.75 3.72 7.85
N ILE A 59 -16.15 2.66 7.13
CA ILE A 59 -16.68 2.79 5.77
C ILE A 59 -17.97 3.60 5.78
N ASN A 60 -18.86 3.37 6.74
CA ASN A 60 -20.09 4.14 6.87
C ASN A 60 -19.85 5.61 7.21
N ALA A 61 -18.77 5.93 7.91
CA ALA A 61 -18.36 7.30 8.24
C ALA A 61 -17.65 8.04 7.09
N CYS A 62 -17.37 7.39 5.96
CA CYS A 62 -16.86 8.07 4.77
C CYS A 62 -17.93 8.96 4.15
N THR A 63 -17.54 10.19 3.76
CA THR A 63 -18.48 11.22 3.28
C THR A 63 -18.97 11.01 1.85
N HIS A 64 -18.23 10.27 1.03
CA HIS A 64 -18.53 10.04 -0.38
C HIS A 64 -18.48 8.56 -0.72
N GLN A 65 -19.36 8.11 -1.61
CA GLN A 65 -19.38 6.71 -2.05
C GLN A 65 -18.04 6.26 -2.62
N GLN A 66 -17.35 7.12 -3.37
CA GLN A 66 -16.02 6.82 -3.90
C GLN A 66 -14.98 6.53 -2.80
N LEU A 67 -15.01 7.26 -1.67
CA LEU A 67 -14.12 6.99 -0.53
C LEU A 67 -14.48 5.68 0.17
N LYS A 68 -15.78 5.35 0.28
CA LYS A 68 -16.23 4.04 0.76
C LYS A 68 -15.67 2.93 -0.12
N ASN A 69 -15.81 3.06 -1.44
CA ASN A 69 -15.32 2.09 -2.41
C ASN A 69 -13.79 1.97 -2.35
N MET A 70 -13.06 3.09 -2.28
CA MET A 70 -11.60 3.13 -2.24
C MET A 70 -11.04 2.38 -1.03
N TRP A 71 -11.55 2.67 0.17
CA TRP A 71 -11.05 2.04 1.40
C TRP A 71 -11.51 0.59 1.53
N SER A 72 -12.70 0.26 1.02
CA SER A 72 -13.13 -1.15 0.93
C SER A 72 -12.22 -1.94 -0.02
N LEU A 73 -11.92 -1.42 -1.20
CA LEU A 73 -10.99 -2.08 -2.13
C LEU A 73 -9.60 -2.25 -1.52
N ALA A 74 -9.09 -1.22 -0.82
CA ALA A 74 -7.78 -1.29 -0.15
C ALA A 74 -7.71 -2.43 0.88
N VAL A 75 -8.78 -2.62 1.68
CA VAL A 75 -8.86 -3.68 2.69
C VAL A 75 -9.09 -5.05 2.04
N TYR A 76 -9.88 -5.15 0.97
CA TYR A 76 -10.16 -6.44 0.32
C TYR A 76 -9.05 -6.94 -0.60
N THR A 77 -8.07 -6.12 -0.95
CA THR A 77 -7.01 -6.47 -1.90
C THR A 77 -5.59 -6.32 -1.35
N GLY A 78 -5.43 -5.59 -0.25
CA GLY A 78 -4.13 -5.35 0.36
C GLY A 78 -3.15 -4.54 -0.51
N VAL A 79 -3.61 -3.84 -1.55
CA VAL A 79 -2.76 -3.00 -2.40
C VAL A 79 -2.08 -1.87 -1.62
N ARG A 80 -0.91 -1.43 -2.09
CA ARG A 80 -0.25 -0.26 -1.52
C ARG A 80 -1.01 1.00 -1.93
N HIS A 81 -0.98 2.04 -1.09
CA HIS A 81 -1.72 3.28 -1.36
C HIS A 81 -1.33 3.96 -2.67
N GLY A 82 -0.04 3.94 -3.02
CA GLY A 82 0.40 4.46 -4.31
C GLY A 82 -0.11 3.65 -5.51
N GLU A 83 -0.25 2.33 -5.35
CA GLU A 83 -0.86 1.46 -6.35
C GLU A 83 -2.37 1.71 -6.45
N LEU A 84 -3.06 1.88 -5.32
CA LEU A 84 -4.48 2.16 -5.24
C LEU A 84 -4.88 3.44 -5.99
N VAL A 85 -4.13 4.54 -5.79
CA VAL A 85 -4.41 5.82 -6.44
C VAL A 85 -3.98 5.86 -7.91
N ALA A 86 -3.09 4.95 -8.32
CA ALA A 86 -2.62 4.81 -9.70
C ALA A 86 -3.41 3.78 -10.52
N LEU A 87 -4.43 3.15 -9.90
CA LEU A 87 -5.24 2.12 -10.55
C LEU A 87 -6.12 2.73 -11.65
N ALA A 88 -6.13 2.11 -12.82
CA ALA A 88 -6.93 2.51 -13.95
C ALA A 88 -7.90 1.40 -14.37
N TRP A 89 -8.98 1.75 -15.06
CA TRP A 89 -9.97 0.78 -15.53
C TRP A 89 -9.40 -0.19 -16.58
N GLU A 90 -8.37 0.23 -17.30
CA GLU A 90 -7.62 -0.59 -18.26
C GLU A 90 -6.87 -1.76 -17.59
N ASP A 91 -6.69 -1.69 -16.27
CA ASP A 91 -6.02 -2.74 -15.49
C ASP A 91 -6.99 -3.75 -14.88
N ILE A 92 -8.31 -3.60 -15.07
CA ILE A 92 -9.34 -4.35 -14.36
C ILE A 92 -10.19 -5.17 -15.34
N ASP A 93 -10.21 -6.47 -15.11
CA ASP A 93 -11.16 -7.39 -15.75
C ASP A 93 -12.20 -7.86 -14.71
N LEU A 94 -13.37 -7.21 -14.74
CA LEU A 94 -14.48 -7.57 -13.84
C LEU A 94 -15.11 -8.93 -14.19
N LYS A 95 -14.96 -9.39 -15.43
CA LYS A 95 -15.49 -10.68 -15.89
C LYS A 95 -14.61 -11.82 -15.40
N ALA A 96 -13.30 -11.65 -15.52
CA ALA A 96 -12.32 -12.60 -14.99
C ALA A 96 -12.14 -12.47 -13.46
N GLY A 97 -12.62 -11.39 -12.84
CA GLY A 97 -12.42 -11.13 -11.42
C GLY A 97 -10.96 -10.85 -11.06
N THR A 98 -10.26 -10.13 -11.92
CA THR A 98 -8.84 -9.83 -11.75
C THR A 98 -8.51 -8.35 -11.91
N MET A 99 -7.41 -7.89 -11.31
CA MET A 99 -6.79 -6.61 -11.61
C MET A 99 -5.27 -6.74 -11.65
N ILE A 100 -4.63 -5.94 -12.51
CA ILE A 100 -3.17 -5.93 -12.71
C ILE A 100 -2.61 -4.66 -12.06
N ILE A 101 -1.52 -4.79 -11.32
CA ILE A 101 -0.84 -3.65 -10.69
C ILE A 101 0.35 -3.24 -11.54
N ARG A 102 0.15 -2.24 -12.38
CA ARG A 102 1.16 -1.75 -13.33
C ARG A 102 1.95 -0.55 -12.83
N ARG A 103 1.32 0.28 -11.99
CA ARG A 103 1.83 1.60 -11.60
C ARG A 103 1.75 1.83 -10.10
N ASN A 104 2.58 2.77 -9.66
CA ASN A 104 2.57 3.31 -8.30
C ASN A 104 2.73 4.83 -8.38
N HIS A 105 1.91 5.58 -7.64
CA HIS A 105 2.07 7.01 -7.47
C HIS A 105 2.84 7.30 -6.18
N THR A 106 3.92 8.09 -6.31
CA THR A 106 4.82 8.39 -5.19
C THR A 106 4.33 9.59 -4.36
N LEU A 107 4.94 9.79 -3.20
CA LEU A 107 4.73 11.02 -2.42
C LEU A 107 5.27 12.27 -3.12
N THR A 108 6.23 12.11 -4.01
CA THR A 108 6.79 13.18 -4.87
C THR A 108 5.92 13.46 -6.10
N LYS A 109 4.72 12.88 -6.15
CA LYS A 109 3.72 13.05 -7.21
C LYS A 109 4.13 12.52 -8.59
N GLU A 110 4.96 11.51 -8.63
CA GLU A 110 5.41 10.85 -9.86
C GLU A 110 4.77 9.47 -9.99
N PHE A 111 4.50 9.05 -11.22
CA PHE A 111 4.16 7.68 -11.49
C PHE A 111 5.43 6.87 -11.76
N THR A 112 5.52 5.72 -11.12
CA THR A 112 6.64 4.79 -11.22
C THR A 112 6.11 3.37 -11.35
N LEU A 113 6.98 2.43 -11.67
CA LEU A 113 6.67 1.02 -11.47
C LEU A 113 6.46 0.71 -9.97
N PRO A 114 5.73 -0.35 -9.62
CA PRO A 114 5.65 -0.84 -8.24
C PRO A 114 7.02 -1.05 -7.60
N LYS A 115 7.10 -0.95 -6.27
CA LYS A 115 8.37 -0.92 -5.52
C LYS A 115 9.27 -2.15 -5.75
N THR A 116 8.69 -3.31 -6.02
CA THR A 116 9.39 -4.59 -6.19
C THR A 116 9.09 -5.19 -7.56
N ASP A 117 9.99 -6.00 -8.10
CA ASP A 117 9.75 -6.72 -9.37
C ASP A 117 8.56 -7.67 -9.24
N ALA A 118 8.46 -8.40 -8.14
CA ALA A 118 7.31 -9.24 -7.83
C ALA A 118 5.99 -8.44 -7.66
N GLY A 119 6.08 -7.12 -7.50
CA GLY A 119 4.93 -6.22 -7.44
C GLY A 119 4.50 -5.68 -8.79
N THR A 120 5.39 -5.68 -9.78
CA THR A 120 5.15 -5.15 -11.13
C THR A 120 4.36 -6.17 -11.94
N ASP A 121 3.30 -5.70 -12.62
CA ASP A 121 2.39 -6.51 -13.43
C ASP A 121 1.79 -7.73 -12.71
N ARG A 122 1.80 -7.70 -11.36
CA ARG A 122 1.16 -8.77 -10.59
C ARG A 122 -0.34 -8.75 -10.77
N ILE A 123 -0.90 -9.93 -10.93
CA ILE A 123 -2.35 -10.14 -11.01
C ILE A 123 -2.88 -10.34 -9.59
N ILE A 124 -3.88 -9.55 -9.23
CA ILE A 124 -4.66 -9.72 -8.00
C ILE A 124 -5.98 -10.40 -8.36
N ASN A 125 -6.24 -11.53 -7.72
CA ASN A 125 -7.54 -12.20 -7.81
C ASN A 125 -8.49 -11.51 -6.83
N LEU A 126 -9.63 -11.08 -7.34
CA LEU A 126 -10.63 -10.33 -6.59
C LEU A 126 -11.63 -11.26 -5.94
N ILE A 127 -11.82 -11.09 -4.63
CA ILE A 127 -12.96 -11.71 -3.93
C ILE A 127 -14.25 -10.99 -4.30
N GLN A 128 -15.39 -11.68 -4.15
CA GLN A 128 -16.70 -11.12 -4.54
C GLN A 128 -16.98 -9.74 -3.95
N PRO A 129 -16.71 -9.45 -2.66
CA PRO A 129 -16.88 -8.09 -2.10
C PRO A 129 -16.04 -7.01 -2.81
N ALA A 130 -14.84 -7.34 -3.30
CA ALA A 130 -14.02 -6.41 -4.06
C ALA A 130 -14.59 -6.15 -5.47
N ILE A 131 -15.13 -7.18 -6.12
CA ILE A 131 -15.83 -7.07 -7.41
C ILE A 131 -17.06 -6.17 -7.26
N ASP A 132 -17.85 -6.36 -6.22
CA ASP A 132 -19.05 -5.54 -5.97
C ASP A 132 -18.70 -4.07 -5.69
N VAL A 133 -17.60 -3.82 -4.98
CA VAL A 133 -17.05 -2.47 -4.80
C VAL A 133 -16.68 -1.84 -6.15
N LEU A 134 -15.97 -2.59 -7.00
CA LEU A 134 -15.56 -2.09 -8.32
C LEU A 134 -16.75 -1.88 -9.25
N LYS A 135 -17.79 -2.71 -9.21
CA LYS A 135 -19.04 -2.49 -9.95
C LYS A 135 -19.70 -1.17 -9.55
N ARG A 136 -19.85 -0.89 -8.26
CA ARG A 136 -20.36 0.41 -7.77
C ARG A 136 -19.46 1.58 -8.16
N GLN A 137 -18.14 1.38 -8.17
CA GLN A 137 -17.19 2.41 -8.58
C GLN A 137 -17.24 2.67 -10.09
N ALA A 138 -17.53 1.63 -10.90
CA ALA A 138 -17.64 1.75 -12.35
C ALA A 138 -18.76 2.74 -12.78
N GLU A 139 -19.87 2.77 -12.05
CA GLU A 139 -20.95 3.73 -12.27
C GLU A 139 -20.50 5.20 -12.13
N LEU A 140 -19.45 5.44 -11.34
CA LEU A 140 -18.91 6.76 -11.05
C LEU A 140 -17.82 7.20 -12.04
N THR A 141 -16.94 6.28 -12.47
CA THR A 141 -15.68 6.67 -13.11
C THR A 141 -15.30 5.91 -14.36
N ARG A 142 -15.95 4.77 -14.69
CA ARG A 142 -15.51 3.90 -15.81
C ARG A 142 -15.60 4.58 -17.17
N LEU A 143 -16.59 5.45 -17.36
CA LEU A 143 -16.78 6.25 -18.59
C LEU A 143 -16.09 7.62 -18.51
N GLY A 144 -15.18 7.80 -17.56
CA GLY A 144 -14.42 9.03 -17.38
C GLY A 144 -13.40 9.27 -18.49
N LYS A 145 -12.81 10.47 -18.47
CA LYS A 145 -11.76 10.83 -19.42
C LYS A 145 -10.50 9.96 -19.21
N GLN A 146 -9.94 9.46 -20.30
CA GLN A 146 -8.65 8.79 -20.34
C GLN A 146 -7.51 9.81 -20.42
N TYR A 147 -6.46 9.60 -19.65
CA TYR A 147 -5.25 10.41 -19.60
C TYR A 147 -4.04 9.59 -20.02
N GLN A 148 -3.08 10.20 -20.71
CA GLN A 148 -1.78 9.62 -20.97
C GLN A 148 -0.87 9.95 -19.77
N VAL A 149 -0.37 8.91 -19.11
CA VAL A 149 0.41 9.03 -17.88
C VAL A 149 1.83 8.54 -18.13
N GLU A 150 2.79 9.42 -17.93
CA GLU A 150 4.22 9.08 -18.00
C GLU A 150 4.63 8.32 -16.73
N VAL A 151 5.14 7.11 -16.90
CA VAL A 151 5.57 6.20 -15.83
C VAL A 151 7.08 6.04 -15.89
N LYS A 152 7.79 6.44 -14.84
CA LYS A 152 9.23 6.24 -14.72
C LYS A 152 9.57 4.77 -14.55
N LEU A 153 10.42 4.28 -15.42
CA LEU A 153 10.92 2.91 -15.38
C LEU A 153 12.06 2.76 -14.35
N ARG A 154 12.55 1.54 -14.14
CA ARG A 154 13.67 1.28 -13.22
C ARG A 154 15.00 1.77 -13.80
N GLU A 155 15.13 1.73 -15.11
CA GLU A 155 16.29 2.25 -15.80
C GLU A 155 16.29 3.78 -15.76
N TYR A 156 17.42 4.35 -15.37
CA TYR A 156 17.55 5.79 -15.19
C TYR A 156 17.23 6.57 -16.49
N GLY A 157 16.38 7.57 -16.35
CA GLY A 157 15.99 8.46 -17.45
C GLY A 157 15.00 7.85 -18.45
N ARG A 158 14.53 6.60 -18.26
CA ARG A 158 13.53 5.98 -19.13
C ARG A 158 12.12 6.10 -18.54
N THR A 159 11.19 6.35 -19.43
CA THR A 159 9.74 6.42 -19.13
C THR A 159 8.96 5.61 -20.13
N ASP A 160 7.74 5.22 -19.76
CA ASP A 160 6.72 4.64 -20.63
C ASP A 160 5.42 5.42 -20.46
N VAL A 161 4.54 5.37 -21.47
CA VAL A 161 3.28 6.11 -21.45
C VAL A 161 2.12 5.13 -21.37
N HIS A 162 1.34 5.24 -20.27
CA HIS A 162 0.19 4.39 -20.02
C HIS A 162 -1.12 5.16 -20.20
N PRO A 163 -2.09 4.64 -20.96
CA PRO A 163 -3.45 5.17 -20.97
C PRO A 163 -4.12 4.84 -19.65
N CYS A 164 -4.73 5.84 -19.00
CA CYS A 164 -5.34 5.68 -17.68
C CYS A 164 -6.69 6.39 -17.57
N THR A 165 -7.74 5.63 -17.44
CA THR A 165 -9.03 6.08 -16.93
C THR A 165 -9.05 5.75 -15.44
N PHE A 166 -8.72 6.73 -14.57
CA PHE A 166 -8.50 6.46 -13.15
C PHE A 166 -9.75 5.92 -12.46
N VAL A 167 -9.59 4.81 -11.73
CA VAL A 167 -10.67 4.19 -10.94
C VAL A 167 -11.17 5.17 -9.87
N PHE A 168 -10.25 5.87 -9.21
CA PHE A 168 -10.58 6.86 -8.18
C PHE A 168 -10.19 8.25 -8.65
N ASN A 169 -11.19 9.05 -8.97
CA ASN A 169 -11.05 10.40 -9.52
C ASN A 169 -11.67 11.44 -8.57
N PRO A 170 -10.85 12.30 -7.92
CA PRO A 170 -11.37 13.29 -6.98
C PRO A 170 -12.29 14.34 -7.61
N GLN A 171 -12.26 14.56 -8.92
CA GLN A 171 -13.12 15.53 -9.59
C GLN A 171 -14.61 15.23 -9.40
N ILE A 172 -14.98 13.97 -9.21
CA ILE A 172 -16.38 13.57 -8.97
C ILE A 172 -16.93 14.16 -7.66
N ALA A 173 -16.07 14.29 -6.64
CA ALA A 173 -16.47 14.82 -5.33
C ALA A 173 -16.13 16.30 -5.14
N ALA A 174 -15.32 16.88 -6.01
CA ALA A 174 -14.85 18.24 -5.88
C ALA A 174 -15.87 19.25 -6.41
N ARG A 175 -16.26 20.19 -5.53
CA ARG A 175 -17.22 21.26 -5.86
C ARG A 175 -16.57 22.48 -6.54
N ASN A 176 -15.25 22.60 -6.54
CA ASN A 176 -14.53 23.81 -6.95
C ASN A 176 -13.77 23.67 -8.27
N GLY A 177 -13.88 22.54 -8.98
CA GLY A 177 -13.20 22.30 -10.26
C GLY A 177 -11.67 22.24 -10.21
N ARG A 178 -11.06 22.37 -9.01
CA ARG A 178 -9.59 22.41 -8.83
C ARG A 178 -8.95 21.06 -8.55
N ALA A 179 -9.74 20.01 -8.41
CA ALA A 179 -9.23 18.67 -8.14
C ALA A 179 -8.51 18.10 -9.37
N GLY A 180 -7.39 17.45 -9.14
CA GLY A 180 -6.72 16.63 -10.17
C GLY A 180 -7.56 15.42 -10.59
N HIS A 181 -7.13 14.75 -11.62
CA HIS A 181 -7.81 13.56 -12.17
C HIS A 181 -7.50 12.24 -11.44
N HIS A 182 -6.60 12.27 -10.47
CA HIS A 182 -6.29 11.16 -9.56
C HIS A 182 -6.02 11.69 -8.15
N TYR A 183 -6.17 10.83 -7.14
CA TYR A 183 -5.81 11.18 -5.77
C TYR A 183 -4.29 11.19 -5.56
N ALA A 184 -3.80 12.11 -4.72
CA ALA A 184 -2.46 11.99 -4.15
C ALA A 184 -2.48 11.07 -2.93
N VAL A 185 -1.38 10.34 -2.67
CA VAL A 185 -1.27 9.45 -1.50
C VAL A 185 -1.49 10.18 -0.17
N GLY A 186 -1.03 11.44 -0.07
CA GLY A 186 -1.26 12.26 1.12
C GLY A 186 -2.74 12.57 1.36
N SER A 187 -3.50 12.87 0.31
CA SER A 187 -4.93 13.22 0.44
C SER A 187 -5.80 12.03 0.86
N ILE A 188 -5.50 10.82 0.37
CA ILE A 188 -6.24 9.64 0.83
C ILE A 188 -5.94 9.30 2.28
N ASN A 189 -4.71 9.48 2.76
CA ASN A 189 -4.37 9.29 4.17
C ASN A 189 -5.18 10.22 5.09
N GLN A 190 -5.39 11.48 4.68
CA GLN A 190 -6.25 12.43 5.40
C GLN A 190 -7.72 11.97 5.41
N SER A 191 -8.22 11.40 4.31
CA SER A 191 -9.57 10.86 4.24
C SER A 191 -9.79 9.67 5.19
N TRP A 192 -8.78 8.79 5.30
CA TRP A 192 -8.77 7.69 6.26
C TRP A 192 -8.85 8.18 7.71
N GLU A 193 -7.97 9.11 8.08
CA GLU A 193 -7.95 9.70 9.42
C GLU A 193 -9.28 10.37 9.77
N ALA A 194 -9.83 11.15 8.84
CA ALA A 194 -11.11 11.79 9.01
C ALA A 194 -12.28 10.79 9.18
N ALA A 195 -12.25 9.66 8.44
CA ALA A 195 -13.25 8.60 8.57
C ALA A 195 -13.15 7.91 9.92
N MET A 196 -11.94 7.56 10.39
CA MET A 196 -11.72 6.95 11.71
C MET A 196 -12.20 7.86 12.84
N ARG A 197 -11.87 9.15 12.78
CA ARG A 197 -12.31 10.14 13.77
C ARG A 197 -13.84 10.24 13.83
N ARG A 198 -14.52 10.33 12.68
CA ARG A 198 -16.00 10.36 12.62
C ARG A 198 -16.64 9.07 13.14
N ALA A 199 -15.98 7.94 12.89
CA ALA A 199 -16.46 6.64 13.36
C ALA A 199 -16.21 6.38 14.86
N GLY A 200 -15.52 7.29 15.57
CA GLY A 200 -15.12 7.08 16.96
C GLY A 200 -14.16 5.90 17.14
N ILE A 201 -13.30 5.65 16.16
CA ILE A 201 -12.32 4.55 16.17
C ILE A 201 -10.95 5.11 16.53
N ARG A 202 -10.20 4.37 17.36
CA ARG A 202 -8.82 4.70 17.68
C ARG A 202 -7.99 4.87 16.40
N TYR A 203 -7.24 5.96 16.31
CA TYR A 203 -6.42 6.25 15.13
C TYR A 203 -5.40 5.16 14.85
N ARG A 204 -5.38 4.73 13.62
CA ARG A 204 -4.36 3.88 13.01
C ARG A 204 -3.93 4.48 11.68
N LYS A 205 -2.67 4.33 11.32
CA LYS A 205 -2.18 4.80 10.02
C LYS A 205 -2.93 4.09 8.89
N ALA A 206 -3.22 4.78 7.81
CA ALA A 206 -3.96 4.22 6.67
C ALA A 206 -3.33 2.94 6.09
N TYR A 207 -2.01 2.76 6.23
CA TYR A 207 -1.32 1.53 5.83
C TYR A 207 -1.81 0.27 6.58
N GLN A 208 -2.54 0.42 7.67
CA GLN A 208 -3.19 -0.70 8.36
C GLN A 208 -4.31 -1.34 7.53
N SER A 209 -4.83 -0.68 6.48
CA SER A 209 -5.72 -1.34 5.50
C SER A 209 -5.08 -2.58 4.89
N ARG A 210 -3.79 -2.49 4.54
CA ARG A 210 -3.02 -3.60 3.99
C ARG A 210 -2.69 -4.67 5.04
N HIS A 211 -2.41 -4.25 6.28
CA HIS A 211 -2.23 -5.20 7.39
C HIS A 211 -3.55 -5.93 7.70
N THR A 212 -4.68 -5.22 7.65
CA THR A 212 -6.02 -5.80 7.82
C THR A 212 -6.31 -6.88 6.78
N TYR A 213 -5.99 -6.62 5.48
CA TYR A 213 -6.09 -7.65 4.44
C TYR A 213 -5.31 -8.91 4.81
N ALA A 214 -4.04 -8.77 5.17
CA ALA A 214 -3.19 -9.93 5.48
C ALA A 214 -3.69 -10.71 6.69
N CYS A 215 -4.03 -10.01 7.80
CA CYS A 215 -4.53 -10.65 9.02
C CYS A 215 -5.86 -11.36 8.79
N TRP A 216 -6.81 -10.72 8.08
CA TRP A 216 -8.10 -11.35 7.79
C TRP A 216 -7.96 -12.54 6.84
N SER A 217 -7.07 -12.46 5.86
CA SER A 217 -6.83 -13.57 4.94
C SER A 217 -6.22 -14.77 5.67
N LEU A 218 -5.25 -14.54 6.56
CA LEU A 218 -4.65 -15.60 7.37
C LEU A 218 -5.65 -16.20 8.36
N ALA A 219 -6.45 -15.38 9.04
CA ALA A 219 -7.51 -15.84 9.93
C ALA A 219 -8.59 -16.65 9.20
N ALA A 220 -8.78 -16.41 7.90
CA ALA A 220 -9.65 -17.20 7.03
C ALA A 220 -8.97 -18.45 6.44
N GLY A 221 -7.74 -18.79 6.85
CA GLY A 221 -7.01 -19.96 6.38
C GLY A 221 -6.33 -19.82 5.01
N ALA A 222 -6.21 -18.61 4.45
CA ALA A 222 -5.56 -18.43 3.16
C ALA A 222 -4.06 -18.77 3.22
N ASN A 223 -3.54 -19.40 2.16
CA ASN A 223 -2.15 -19.79 2.05
C ASN A 223 -1.23 -18.55 2.07
N PRO A 224 -0.20 -18.49 2.96
CA PRO A 224 0.72 -17.37 3.06
C PRO A 224 1.47 -17.04 1.76
N ASN A 225 1.79 -18.04 0.91
CA ASN A 225 2.40 -17.80 -0.40
C ASN A 225 1.43 -17.08 -1.33
N PHE A 226 0.14 -17.44 -1.30
CA PHE A 226 -0.90 -16.73 -2.06
C PHE A 226 -0.99 -15.28 -1.59
N ILE A 227 -1.05 -15.04 -0.27
CA ILE A 227 -1.10 -13.68 0.30
C ILE A 227 0.13 -12.88 -0.10
N ALA A 228 1.34 -13.47 -0.03
CA ALA A 228 2.58 -12.82 -0.45
C ALA A 228 2.51 -12.38 -1.92
N LYS A 229 2.06 -13.26 -2.81
CA LYS A 229 1.88 -12.98 -4.24
C LYS A 229 0.87 -11.85 -4.47
N GLN A 230 -0.31 -11.91 -3.83
CA GLN A 230 -1.33 -10.85 -3.91
C GLN A 230 -0.77 -9.49 -3.44
N MET A 231 -0.02 -9.49 -2.36
CA MET A 231 0.57 -8.28 -1.80
C MET A 231 1.82 -7.79 -2.58
N GLY A 232 2.40 -8.58 -3.49
CA GLY A 232 3.63 -8.25 -4.22
C GLY A 232 4.85 -8.24 -3.28
N HIS A 233 4.95 -9.24 -2.41
CA HIS A 233 6.17 -9.58 -1.69
C HIS A 233 6.99 -10.55 -2.53
N THR A 234 8.32 -10.46 -2.44
CA THR A 234 9.24 -11.36 -3.15
C THR A 234 9.12 -12.81 -2.69
N ASP A 235 8.79 -13.00 -1.40
CA ASP A 235 8.60 -14.32 -0.78
C ASP A 235 7.57 -14.27 0.35
N ALA A 236 7.15 -15.44 0.81
CA ALA A 236 6.22 -15.58 1.93
C ALA A 236 6.87 -15.33 3.30
N GLN A 237 8.21 -15.27 3.39
CA GLN A 237 8.92 -15.06 4.65
C GLN A 237 8.50 -13.75 5.32
N MET A 238 8.19 -12.71 4.50
CA MET A 238 7.65 -11.45 5.00
C MET A 238 6.29 -11.64 5.66
N VAL A 239 5.42 -12.48 5.10
CA VAL A 239 4.09 -12.78 5.66
C VAL A 239 4.26 -13.52 6.98
N TYR A 240 5.06 -14.58 7.04
CA TYR A 240 5.33 -15.31 8.28
C TYR A 240 5.95 -14.43 9.37
N ARG A 241 6.95 -13.63 9.01
CA ARG A 241 7.65 -12.76 9.97
C ARG A 241 6.75 -11.68 10.56
N VAL A 242 5.84 -11.10 9.77
CA VAL A 242 5.00 -9.97 10.18
C VAL A 242 3.69 -10.44 10.80
N TYR A 243 3.10 -11.52 10.27
CA TYR A 243 1.73 -11.93 10.58
C TYR A 243 1.64 -13.34 11.17
N GLY A 244 2.76 -14.00 11.47
CA GLY A 244 2.75 -15.41 11.93
C GLY A 244 1.93 -15.64 13.20
N SER A 245 1.85 -14.66 14.11
CA SER A 245 0.99 -14.74 15.31
C SER A 245 -0.50 -14.88 14.98
N TRP A 246 -0.96 -14.33 13.86
CA TRP A 246 -2.35 -14.44 13.40
C TRP A 246 -2.70 -15.80 12.80
N MET A 247 -1.69 -16.60 12.48
CA MET A 247 -1.89 -17.99 12.05
C MET A 247 -2.11 -18.92 13.25
N ALA A 248 -1.52 -18.60 14.40
CA ALA A 248 -1.59 -19.45 15.59
C ALA A 248 -2.98 -19.48 16.23
N GLU A 249 -3.79 -18.43 16.06
CA GLU A 249 -5.16 -18.38 16.59
C GLU A 249 -6.08 -19.44 15.95
N ASN A 250 -5.77 -19.89 14.72
CA ASN A 250 -6.52 -20.94 14.01
C ASN A 250 -5.93 -22.35 14.18
N ASN A 251 -4.83 -22.50 14.93
CA ASN A 251 -4.14 -23.78 15.07
C ASN A 251 -4.62 -24.62 16.28
N GLN A 252 -5.61 -24.17 17.02
CA GLN A 252 -6.15 -24.97 18.15
C GLN A 252 -6.71 -26.33 17.70
N ASP A 253 -7.22 -26.43 16.47
CA ASP A 253 -7.75 -27.66 15.90
C ASP A 253 -6.65 -28.62 15.40
N GLN A 254 -5.39 -28.16 15.23
CA GLN A 254 -4.28 -29.00 14.75
C GLN A 254 -3.64 -29.87 15.85
N VAL A 255 -3.95 -29.60 17.10
CA VAL A 255 -3.46 -30.39 18.25
C VAL A 255 -4.38 -31.58 18.57
N LEU A 256 -5.55 -31.66 17.92
CA LEU A 256 -6.57 -32.69 18.13
C LEU A 256 -6.52 -33.83 17.09
N ILE A 257 -5.46 -33.93 16.26
CA ILE A 257 -5.26 -35.01 15.29
C ILE A 257 -4.35 -36.09 15.90
#